data_9a0f48b6f680d24032f77950aab8769b
#
_entry.id   9a0f48b6f680d24032f77950aab8769b
#
_cell.length_a   1.000
_cell.length_b   1.000
_cell.length_c   1.000
_cell.angle_alpha   90.00
_cell.angle_beta   90.00
_cell.angle_gamma   90.00
#
_symmetry.space_group_name_H-M   'P 1'
#
loop_
_entity.id
_entity.type
_entity.pdbx_description
1 polymer ?
#
loop_
_entity_poly.entity_id
_entity_poly.type
_entity_poly.pdbx_seq_one_letter_code
_entity_poly.pdbx_strand_id
1 'polypeptide(L)'
;MVSAELIVTGSVIRTADRRKPVVEAFAVRDGRILGVGTRAEMQAHRGPDTRMLDVGDAAVYPGFVDVHNHHAMAGRTELFELSLPPSLALDDLSLIHISEPTRPERI
;
A
#
# COMPACT_ATOMS: atom_id res chain seq x y z
N MET A 1 19.58 27.84 -1.35
CA MET A 1 19.03 26.47 -1.44
C MET A 1 17.78 26.43 -0.58
N VAL A 2 16.74 25.82 -1.06
CA VAL A 2 15.48 25.72 -0.32
C VAL A 2 15.63 24.64 0.76
N SER A 3 15.37 25.00 2.04
CA SER A 3 15.41 24.04 3.14
C SER A 3 14.15 23.19 3.20
N ALA A 4 14.31 21.93 3.61
CA ALA A 4 13.20 21.03 3.85
C ALA A 4 12.44 21.39 5.15
N GLU A 5 11.16 21.08 5.21
CA GLU A 5 10.35 21.11 6.44
C GLU A 5 10.53 19.83 7.24
N LEU A 6 10.73 18.71 6.52
CA LEU A 6 10.91 17.40 7.11
C LEU A 6 11.99 16.63 6.35
N ILE A 7 12.88 15.98 7.07
CA ILE A 7 13.78 14.95 6.54
C ILE A 7 13.50 13.64 7.28
N VAL A 8 13.19 12.61 6.52
CA VAL A 8 12.98 11.26 7.04
C VAL A 8 14.19 10.41 6.72
N THR A 9 14.68 9.66 7.71
CA THR A 9 15.80 8.72 7.56
C THR A 9 15.38 7.32 8.04
N GLY A 10 15.93 6.29 7.43
CA GLY A 10 15.68 4.91 7.80
C GLY A 10 16.53 3.93 7.00
N SER A 11 16.47 2.65 7.36
CA SER A 11 17.22 1.59 6.66
C SER A 11 16.48 1.00 5.48
N VAL A 12 15.12 1.10 5.44
CA VAL A 12 14.28 0.50 4.40
C VAL A 12 13.28 1.53 3.87
N ILE A 13 13.75 2.48 3.06
CA ILE A 13 12.87 3.44 2.36
C ILE A 13 12.78 3.05 0.90
N ARG A 14 11.60 2.60 0.47
CA ARG A 14 11.30 2.19 -0.91
C ARG A 14 10.72 3.35 -1.69
N THR A 15 11.25 3.60 -2.89
CA THR A 15 10.86 4.78 -3.69
C THR A 15 9.83 4.46 -4.77
N ALA A 16 9.66 3.19 -5.14
CA ALA A 16 8.98 2.74 -6.36
C ALA A 16 9.63 3.20 -7.68
N ASP A 17 10.79 3.87 -7.63
CA ASP A 17 11.61 4.18 -8.82
C ASP A 17 12.58 3.01 -9.08
N ARG A 18 12.51 2.42 -10.25
CA ARG A 18 13.39 1.30 -10.64
C ARG A 18 14.88 1.66 -10.67
N ARG A 19 15.22 2.94 -10.86
CA ARG A 19 16.61 3.44 -10.90
C ARG A 19 17.21 3.61 -9.51
N LYS A 20 16.38 3.90 -8.50
CA LYS A 20 16.77 4.07 -7.09
C LYS A 20 15.74 3.40 -6.18
N PRO A 21 15.62 2.08 -6.20
CA PRO A 21 14.52 1.36 -5.54
C PRO A 21 14.54 1.47 -4.01
N VAL A 22 15.69 1.68 -3.41
CA VAL A 22 15.88 1.84 -1.96
C VAL A 22 16.81 3.02 -1.70
N VAL A 23 16.46 3.85 -0.72
CA VAL A 23 17.26 5.00 -0.28
C VAL A 23 17.32 5.03 1.26
N GLU A 24 18.21 5.83 1.80
CA GLU A 24 18.39 6.00 3.26
C GLU A 24 17.61 7.19 3.82
N ALA A 25 17.25 8.14 2.97
CA ALA A 25 16.57 9.36 3.38
C ALA A 25 15.78 10.01 2.24
N PHE A 26 14.81 10.83 2.62
CA PHE A 26 14.15 11.78 1.72
C PHE A 26 13.81 13.09 2.44
N ALA A 27 13.76 14.16 1.68
CA ALA A 27 13.44 15.49 2.15
C ALA A 27 12.10 15.97 1.58
N VAL A 28 11.28 16.63 2.39
CA VAL A 28 9.94 17.10 2.05
C VAL A 28 9.80 18.59 2.31
N ARG A 29 9.10 19.28 1.41
CA ARG A 29 8.64 20.65 1.58
C ARG A 29 7.35 20.89 0.80
N ASP A 30 6.43 21.66 1.36
CA ASP A 30 5.16 22.03 0.74
C ASP A 30 4.38 20.79 0.20
N GLY A 31 4.40 19.68 0.96
CA GLY A 31 3.77 18.42 0.59
C GLY A 31 4.43 17.68 -0.60
N ARG A 32 5.64 18.09 -1.00
CA ARG A 32 6.38 17.50 -2.13
C ARG A 32 7.72 16.94 -1.68
N ILE A 33 8.18 15.88 -2.36
CA ILE A 33 9.53 15.35 -2.18
C ILE A 33 10.51 16.28 -2.89
N LEU A 34 11.44 16.87 -2.13
CA LEU A 34 12.54 17.69 -2.65
C LEU A 34 13.67 16.83 -3.22
N GLY A 35 13.95 15.71 -2.57
CA GLY A 35 15.01 14.80 -2.96
C GLY A 35 14.95 13.49 -2.21
N VAL A 36 15.60 12.48 -2.78
CA VAL A 36 15.75 11.14 -2.20
C VAL A 36 17.21 10.69 -2.40
N GLY A 37 17.77 10.02 -1.42
CA GLY A 37 19.17 9.56 -1.51
C GLY A 37 19.73 9.06 -0.20
N THR A 38 21.02 9.30 -0.01
CA THR A 38 21.72 8.99 1.23
C THR A 38 21.38 9.99 2.33
N ARG A 39 21.64 9.63 3.57
CA ARG A 39 21.51 10.55 4.73
C ARG A 39 22.35 11.81 4.52
N ALA A 40 23.57 11.66 4.00
CA ALA A 40 24.49 12.77 3.76
C ALA A 40 23.96 13.75 2.70
N GLU A 41 23.42 13.24 1.59
CA GLU A 41 22.82 14.07 0.54
C GLU A 41 21.63 14.88 1.07
N MET A 42 20.77 14.26 1.89
CA MET A 42 19.60 14.95 2.44
C MET A 42 19.96 15.99 3.51
N GLN A 43 21.11 15.89 4.17
CA GLN A 43 21.59 16.94 5.08
C GLN A 43 21.79 18.29 4.39
N ALA A 44 22.07 18.32 3.10
CA ALA A 44 22.17 19.56 2.32
C ALA A 44 20.84 20.36 2.29
N HIS A 45 19.72 19.71 2.52
CA HIS A 45 18.39 20.33 2.60
C HIS A 45 17.99 20.73 4.03
N ARG A 46 18.85 20.51 5.03
CA ARG A 46 18.54 20.85 6.41
C ARG A 46 18.65 22.35 6.64
N GLY A 47 17.60 22.91 7.18
CA GLY A 47 17.54 24.29 7.71
C GLY A 47 17.29 24.31 9.22
N PRO A 48 17.24 25.51 9.83
CA PRO A 48 17.06 25.66 11.28
C PRO A 48 15.72 25.07 11.77
N ASP A 49 14.68 25.14 10.97
CA ASP A 49 13.33 24.68 11.31
C ASP A 49 13.01 23.29 10.75
N THR A 50 13.97 22.61 10.13
CA THR A 50 13.76 21.27 9.57
C THR A 50 13.56 20.25 10.66
N ARG A 51 12.40 19.59 10.65
CA ARG A 51 12.11 18.44 11.51
C ARG A 51 12.82 17.19 10.99
N MET A 52 13.50 16.49 11.87
CA MET A 52 14.16 15.21 11.58
C MET A 52 13.31 14.07 12.13
N LEU A 53 13.06 13.03 11.31
CA LEU A 53 12.36 11.82 11.70
C LEU A 53 13.20 10.61 11.30
N ASP A 54 13.76 9.91 12.30
CA ASP A 54 14.41 8.63 12.07
C ASP A 54 13.40 7.50 12.34
N VAL A 55 13.12 6.69 11.33
CA VAL A 55 12.19 5.55 11.43
C VAL A 55 12.93 4.23 11.71
N GLY A 56 14.26 4.27 11.86
CA GLY A 56 15.08 3.09 12.14
C GLY A 56 14.91 2.01 11.08
N ASP A 57 14.49 0.82 11.50
CA ASP A 57 14.30 -0.34 10.62
C ASP A 57 12.86 -0.49 10.10
N ALA A 58 11.98 0.47 10.41
CA ALA A 58 10.64 0.47 9.85
C ALA A 58 10.69 0.69 8.33
N ALA A 59 9.91 -0.12 7.61
CA ALA A 59 9.81 0.02 6.16
C ALA A 59 8.91 1.20 5.80
N VAL A 60 9.40 2.06 4.91
CA VAL A 60 8.66 3.20 4.38
C VAL A 60 8.37 2.97 2.90
N TYR A 61 7.12 3.15 2.51
CA TYR A 61 6.65 3.02 1.14
C TYR A 61 5.89 4.27 0.71
N PRO A 62 5.82 4.57 -0.60
CA PRO A 62 4.84 5.52 -1.12
C PRO A 62 3.42 5.07 -0.78
N GLY A 63 2.51 6.02 -0.62
CA GLY A 63 1.08 5.72 -0.46
C GLY A 63 0.56 4.90 -1.65
N PHE A 64 -0.33 3.96 -1.37
CA PHE A 64 -0.93 3.15 -2.41
C PHE A 64 -1.93 3.94 -3.23
N VAL A 65 -1.84 3.81 -4.55
CA VAL A 65 -2.81 4.33 -5.50
C VAL A 65 -3.44 3.16 -6.22
N ASP A 66 -4.71 2.91 -5.93
CA ASP A 66 -5.49 1.85 -6.56
C ASP A 66 -6.47 2.48 -7.56
N VAL A 67 -6.16 2.39 -8.83
CA VAL A 67 -6.95 2.97 -9.93
C VAL A 67 -8.02 2.00 -10.44
N HIS A 68 -8.02 0.76 -9.99
CA HIS A 68 -9.00 -0.27 -10.35
C HIS A 68 -9.18 -1.24 -9.19
N ASN A 69 -10.37 -1.27 -8.60
CA ASN A 69 -10.70 -2.21 -7.55
C ASN A 69 -12.20 -2.58 -7.58
N HIS A 70 -12.53 -3.67 -6.94
CA HIS A 70 -13.87 -4.23 -6.86
C HIS A 70 -14.31 -4.48 -5.41
N HIS A 71 -13.89 -3.64 -4.46
CA HIS A 71 -14.15 -3.84 -3.03
C HIS A 71 -15.64 -4.07 -2.72
N ALA A 72 -16.51 -3.20 -3.24
CA ALA A 72 -17.96 -3.32 -3.02
C ALA A 72 -18.53 -4.60 -3.67
N MET A 73 -18.07 -4.91 -4.87
CA MET A 73 -18.51 -6.11 -5.61
C MET A 73 -18.00 -7.39 -4.96
N ALA A 74 -16.71 -7.41 -4.57
CA ALA A 74 -16.11 -8.55 -3.86
C ALA A 74 -16.79 -8.79 -2.51
N GLY A 75 -17.07 -7.73 -1.75
CA GLY A 75 -17.79 -7.83 -0.49
C GLY A 75 -19.22 -8.36 -0.65
N ARG A 76 -19.91 -7.94 -1.70
CA ARG A 76 -21.23 -8.47 -2.04
C ARG A 76 -21.17 -9.96 -2.38
N THR A 77 -20.24 -10.36 -3.24
CA THR A 77 -20.06 -11.76 -3.63
C THR A 77 -19.73 -12.63 -2.42
N GLU A 78 -18.83 -12.18 -1.56
CA GLU A 78 -18.44 -12.92 -0.35
C GLU A 78 -19.60 -13.08 0.65
N LEU A 79 -20.45 -12.06 0.79
CA LEU A 79 -21.51 -12.05 1.79
C LEU A 79 -22.83 -12.62 1.30
N PHE A 80 -23.17 -12.49 0.01
CA PHE A 80 -24.52 -12.72 -0.50
C PHE A 80 -24.58 -13.63 -1.73
N GLU A 81 -23.45 -13.92 -2.39
CA GLU A 81 -23.40 -14.73 -3.59
C GLU A 81 -22.56 -15.99 -3.36
N LEU A 82 -22.80 -17.01 -4.16
CA LEU A 82 -22.00 -18.21 -4.19
C LEU A 82 -20.86 -18.04 -5.20
N SER A 83 -19.63 -18.11 -4.73
CA SER A 83 -18.47 -18.04 -5.62
C SER A 83 -18.19 -19.42 -6.23
N LEU A 84 -18.26 -19.51 -7.54
CA LEU A 84 -17.96 -20.73 -8.29
C LEU A 84 -16.54 -20.66 -8.84
N PRO A 85 -15.61 -21.55 -8.40
CA PRO A 85 -14.27 -21.58 -8.94
C PRO A 85 -14.27 -22.02 -10.41
N PRO A 86 -13.33 -21.53 -11.24
CA PRO A 86 -13.25 -21.90 -12.66
C PRO A 86 -13.05 -23.39 -12.95
N SER A 87 -12.59 -24.13 -11.93
CA SER A 87 -12.36 -25.58 -12.01
C SER A 87 -13.58 -26.43 -11.65
N LEU A 88 -14.73 -25.79 -11.35
CA LEU A 88 -15.93 -26.48 -10.92
C LEU A 88 -16.53 -27.31 -12.07
N ALA A 89 -16.77 -28.61 -11.84
CA ALA A 89 -17.42 -29.48 -12.79
C ALA A 89 -18.95 -29.38 -12.69
N LEU A 90 -19.66 -29.82 -13.72
CA LEU A 90 -21.13 -29.82 -13.72
C LEU A 90 -21.74 -30.64 -12.59
N ASP A 91 -21.08 -31.74 -12.21
CA ASP A 91 -21.52 -32.59 -11.10
C ASP A 91 -21.43 -31.87 -9.76
N ASP A 92 -20.41 -31.00 -9.58
CA ASP A 92 -20.25 -30.18 -8.40
C ASP A 92 -21.35 -29.11 -8.28
N LEU A 93 -21.81 -28.55 -9.40
CA LEU A 93 -22.94 -27.63 -9.43
C LEU A 93 -24.25 -28.27 -8.94
N SER A 94 -24.44 -29.54 -9.21
CA SER A 94 -25.60 -30.30 -8.69
C SER A 94 -25.59 -30.39 -7.16
N LEU A 95 -24.44 -30.60 -6.56
CA LEU A 95 -24.28 -30.65 -5.09
C LEU A 95 -24.56 -29.27 -4.43
N ILE A 96 -24.12 -28.20 -5.07
CA ILE A 96 -24.37 -26.82 -4.59
C ILE A 96 -25.88 -26.54 -4.60
N HIS A 97 -26.59 -26.91 -5.64
CA HIS A 97 -28.03 -26.75 -5.73
C HIS A 97 -28.79 -27.51 -4.65
N ILE A 98 -28.35 -28.70 -4.30
CA ILE A 98 -28.96 -29.53 -3.24
C ILE A 98 -28.72 -28.92 -1.85
N SER A 99 -27.59 -28.28 -1.60
CA SER A 99 -27.25 -27.69 -0.32
C SER A 99 -27.92 -26.32 -0.05
N GLU A 100 -28.42 -25.63 -1.07
CA GLU A 100 -29.05 -24.31 -0.95
C GLU A 100 -30.22 -24.27 0.05
N PRO A 101 -31.12 -25.27 0.10
CA PRO A 101 -32.24 -25.28 1.06
C PRO A 101 -31.81 -25.35 2.53
N THR A 102 -30.59 -25.74 2.82
CA THR A 102 -30.08 -25.89 4.20
C THR A 102 -29.34 -24.66 4.70
N ARG A 103 -29.25 -23.60 3.88
CA ARG A 103 -28.59 -22.35 4.27
C ARG A 103 -29.38 -21.67 5.39
N PRO A 104 -28.78 -21.42 6.56
CA PRO A 104 -29.49 -20.74 7.63
C PRO A 104 -29.94 -19.35 7.19
N GLU A 105 -31.20 -19.01 7.46
CA GLU A 105 -31.71 -17.65 7.27
C GLU A 105 -30.82 -16.70 8.09
N ARG A 106 -30.32 -15.68 7.44
CA ARG A 106 -29.59 -14.61 8.13
C ARG A 106 -30.61 -13.68 8.77
N ILE A 107 -30.55 -13.62 10.08
CA ILE A 107 -31.26 -12.64 10.89
C ILE A 107 -30.63 -11.29 10.73
#